data_d29a9d68a7cb6e66eed6ad22564b4f90
#
_entry.id   d29a9d68a7cb6e66eed6ad22564b4f90
#
_cell.length_a   1.000
_cell.length_b   1.000
_cell.length_c   1.000
_cell.angle_alpha   90.00
_cell.angle_beta   90.00
_cell.angle_gamma   90.00
#
_symmetry.space_group_name_H-M   'P 1'
#
loop_
_entity.id
_entity.type
_entity.pdbx_description
1 polymer ?
#
loop_
_entity_poly.entity_id
_entity_poly.type
_entity_poly.pdbx_seq_one_letter_code
_entity_poly.pdbx_strand_id
1 'polypeptide(L)'
;EVHLYDLMPIPFTAEAVNYVADRIKRVQDILERRIALENVSYYAAPGAEMSELEFINAVLDEADCDLLLDVNNIYVNSVNHLYEAGDFLRGLPGQRIAYGHIAGHYNEAEDLIVDTHGANVIPGVWEILDQAFETFGVFPVLLERDFNLPPLDELLTEVSQISALQKKWADRAREPDSCDRKRPA
;
A
#
# COMPACT_ATOMS: atom_id res chain seq x y z
N GLU A 1 -2.23 -17.80 -25.28
CA GLU A 1 -2.09 -16.90 -24.12
C GLU A 1 -2.26 -15.49 -24.62
N VAL A 2 -3.02 -14.68 -23.88
CA VAL A 2 -3.24 -13.25 -24.17
C VAL A 2 -2.71 -12.47 -22.98
N HIS A 3 -1.90 -11.45 -23.23
CA HIS A 3 -1.45 -10.51 -22.22
C HIS A 3 -2.35 -9.25 -22.29
N LEU A 4 -3.05 -8.94 -21.23
CA LEU A 4 -4.02 -7.84 -21.22
C LEU A 4 -3.39 -6.50 -20.83
N TYR A 5 -2.15 -6.50 -20.32
CA TYR A 5 -1.43 -5.33 -19.79
C TYR A 5 -2.18 -4.60 -18.66
N ASP A 6 -3.14 -5.28 -18.03
CA ASP A 6 -3.99 -4.74 -17.00
C ASP A 6 -4.30 -5.80 -15.96
N LEU A 7 -4.51 -5.39 -14.72
CA LEU A 7 -4.91 -6.26 -13.64
C LEU A 7 -6.41 -6.57 -13.79
N MET A 8 -6.74 -7.82 -14.08
CA MET A 8 -8.13 -8.25 -14.12
C MET A 8 -8.66 -8.39 -12.69
N PRO A 9 -9.86 -7.84 -12.40
CA PRO A 9 -10.42 -7.95 -11.07
C PRO A 9 -10.69 -9.40 -10.71
N ILE A 10 -10.30 -9.81 -9.51
CA ILE A 10 -10.71 -11.06 -8.90
C ILE A 10 -11.93 -10.76 -8.00
N PRO A 11 -12.98 -11.60 -7.97
CA PRO A 11 -14.08 -11.36 -7.06
C PRO A 11 -13.66 -11.52 -5.61
N PHE A 12 -14.08 -10.59 -4.75
CA PHE A 12 -13.76 -10.65 -3.32
C PHE A 12 -14.69 -11.65 -2.62
N THR A 13 -14.35 -12.93 -2.71
CA THR A 13 -15.12 -14.06 -2.16
C THR A 13 -14.22 -15.01 -1.38
N ALA A 14 -14.81 -15.82 -0.51
CA ALA A 14 -14.06 -16.84 0.24
C ALA A 14 -13.39 -17.88 -0.69
N GLU A 15 -14.01 -18.21 -1.82
CA GLU A 15 -13.40 -19.11 -2.82
C GLU A 15 -12.15 -18.47 -3.43
N ALA A 16 -12.22 -17.19 -3.76
CA ALA A 16 -11.07 -16.46 -4.32
C ALA A 16 -9.95 -16.29 -3.29
N VAL A 17 -10.25 -16.09 -2.01
CA VAL A 17 -9.23 -16.10 -0.93
C VAL A 17 -8.45 -17.40 -0.96
N ASN A 18 -9.12 -18.56 -0.93
CA ASN A 18 -8.46 -19.86 -0.97
C ASN A 18 -7.64 -20.04 -2.26
N TYR A 19 -8.21 -19.65 -3.39
CA TYR A 19 -7.53 -19.78 -4.68
C TYR A 19 -6.23 -18.96 -4.74
N VAL A 20 -6.25 -17.71 -4.27
CA VAL A 20 -5.07 -16.83 -4.26
C VAL A 20 -4.05 -17.33 -3.23
N ALA A 21 -4.49 -17.67 -2.03
CA ALA A 21 -3.63 -18.17 -0.97
C ALA A 21 -2.88 -19.44 -1.37
N ASP A 22 -3.54 -20.40 -2.02
CA ASP A 22 -2.90 -21.62 -2.53
C ASP A 22 -1.78 -21.31 -3.54
N ARG A 23 -1.96 -20.29 -4.37
CA ARG A 23 -0.93 -19.88 -5.33
C ARG A 23 0.23 -19.19 -4.67
N ILE A 24 -0.04 -18.33 -3.70
CA ILE A 24 1.01 -17.68 -2.90
C ILE A 24 1.83 -18.74 -2.17
N LYS A 25 1.18 -19.68 -1.48
CA LYS A 25 1.85 -20.81 -0.78
C LYS A 25 2.76 -21.58 -1.75
N ARG A 26 2.24 -21.93 -2.93
CA ARG A 26 3.02 -22.62 -3.95
C ARG A 26 4.24 -21.81 -4.43
N VAL A 27 4.10 -20.51 -4.61
CA VAL A 27 5.23 -19.63 -5.00
C VAL A 27 6.24 -19.57 -3.86
N GLN A 28 5.80 -19.42 -2.61
CA GLN A 28 6.67 -19.40 -1.44
C GLN A 28 7.45 -20.73 -1.30
N ASP A 29 6.79 -21.87 -1.53
CA ASP A 29 7.43 -23.19 -1.53
C ASP A 29 8.52 -23.32 -2.62
N ILE A 30 8.25 -22.82 -3.83
CA ILE A 30 9.23 -22.85 -4.94
C ILE A 30 10.43 -21.95 -4.66
N LEU A 31 10.17 -20.76 -4.09
CA LEU A 31 11.21 -19.77 -3.79
C LEU A 31 11.91 -20.04 -2.46
N GLU A 32 11.40 -20.97 -1.63
CA GLU A 32 11.85 -21.25 -0.27
C GLU A 32 11.92 -19.98 0.61
N ARG A 33 10.96 -19.07 0.41
CA ARG A 33 10.90 -17.78 1.13
C ARG A 33 9.51 -17.17 1.08
N ARG A 34 9.20 -16.35 2.08
CA ARG A 34 7.99 -15.52 2.06
C ARG A 34 8.07 -14.49 0.93
N ILE A 35 6.91 -14.18 0.36
CA ILE A 35 6.73 -13.07 -0.57
C ILE A 35 5.81 -12.02 0.05
N ALA A 36 5.84 -10.81 -0.47
CA ALA A 36 4.90 -9.76 -0.12
C ALA A 36 3.83 -9.66 -1.21
N LEU A 37 2.55 -9.63 -0.80
CA LEU A 37 1.41 -9.39 -1.67
C LEU A 37 1.08 -7.90 -1.65
N GLU A 38 0.85 -7.31 -2.80
CA GLU A 38 0.49 -5.90 -2.93
C GLU A 38 -1.02 -5.69 -2.84
N ASN A 39 -1.44 -4.59 -2.18
CA ASN A 39 -2.79 -4.06 -2.30
C ASN A 39 -2.91 -3.30 -3.62
N VAL A 40 -3.54 -3.91 -4.60
CA VAL A 40 -3.62 -3.39 -5.96
C VAL A 40 -4.76 -2.41 -6.18
N SER A 41 -4.61 -1.49 -7.15
CA SER A 41 -5.74 -0.70 -7.65
C SER A 41 -6.72 -1.59 -8.44
N TYR A 42 -8.03 -1.27 -8.40
CA TYR A 42 -9.05 -1.98 -9.16
C TYR A 42 -10.18 -1.04 -9.56
N TYR A 43 -10.91 -1.38 -10.64
CA TYR A 43 -11.96 -0.52 -11.22
C TYR A 43 -13.34 -1.16 -11.14
N ALA A 44 -13.42 -2.44 -10.81
CA ALA A 44 -14.68 -3.16 -10.63
C ALA A 44 -14.48 -4.35 -9.68
N ALA A 45 -15.50 -4.65 -8.87
CA ALA A 45 -15.53 -5.81 -7.97
C ALA A 45 -16.75 -6.67 -8.25
N PRO A 46 -16.80 -7.38 -9.40
CA PRO A 46 -17.96 -8.17 -9.77
C PRO A 46 -18.17 -9.35 -8.80
N GLY A 47 -19.39 -9.49 -8.27
CA GLY A 47 -19.73 -10.60 -7.39
C GLY A 47 -19.03 -10.56 -6.03
N ALA A 48 -18.60 -9.40 -5.56
CA ALA A 48 -17.97 -9.26 -4.24
C ALA A 48 -18.96 -9.65 -3.12
N GLU A 49 -18.48 -10.48 -2.18
CA GLU A 49 -19.18 -10.93 -0.98
C GLU A 49 -18.58 -10.32 0.29
N MET A 50 -17.42 -9.67 0.16
CA MET A 50 -16.71 -8.98 1.23
C MET A 50 -16.04 -7.73 0.67
N SER A 51 -15.60 -6.84 1.54
CA SER A 51 -14.83 -5.64 1.16
C SER A 51 -13.40 -6.00 0.71
N GLU A 52 -12.75 -5.07 0.00
CA GLU A 52 -11.33 -5.18 -0.36
C GLU A 52 -10.45 -5.44 0.86
N LEU A 53 -10.67 -4.67 1.95
CA LEU A 53 -9.90 -4.80 3.18
C LEU A 53 -10.05 -6.19 3.83
N GLU A 54 -11.27 -6.71 3.89
CA GLU A 54 -11.53 -8.07 4.39
C GLU A 54 -10.87 -9.12 3.50
N PHE A 55 -10.93 -8.94 2.17
CA PHE A 55 -10.31 -9.85 1.23
C PHE A 55 -8.78 -9.89 1.37
N ILE A 56 -8.12 -8.72 1.39
CA ILE A 56 -6.66 -8.64 1.57
C ILE A 56 -6.25 -9.29 2.88
N ASN A 57 -6.89 -8.93 3.99
CA ASN A 57 -6.58 -9.50 5.30
C ASN A 57 -6.75 -11.01 5.32
N ALA A 58 -7.83 -11.53 4.74
CA ALA A 58 -8.08 -12.97 4.66
C ALA A 58 -7.01 -13.70 3.83
N VAL A 59 -6.58 -13.11 2.69
CA VAL A 59 -5.51 -13.69 1.86
C VAL A 59 -4.17 -13.69 2.59
N LEU A 60 -3.80 -12.58 3.23
CA LEU A 60 -2.55 -12.49 3.99
C LEU A 60 -2.49 -13.52 5.13
N ASP A 61 -3.60 -13.71 5.84
CA ASP A 61 -3.69 -14.67 6.93
C ASP A 61 -3.67 -16.12 6.42
N GLU A 62 -4.48 -16.43 5.40
CA GLU A 62 -4.56 -17.79 4.84
C GLU A 62 -3.25 -18.21 4.15
N ALA A 63 -2.60 -17.29 3.43
CA ALA A 63 -1.35 -17.56 2.72
C ALA A 63 -0.10 -17.54 3.64
N ASP A 64 -0.21 -16.94 4.81
CA ASP A 64 0.91 -16.58 5.69
C ASP A 64 2.03 -15.85 4.90
N CYS A 65 1.66 -14.80 4.16
CA CYS A 65 2.59 -13.96 3.41
C CYS A 65 2.69 -12.56 4.00
N ASP A 66 3.64 -11.79 3.51
CA ASP A 66 3.83 -10.40 3.91
C ASP A 66 2.99 -9.45 3.02
N LEU A 67 2.91 -8.18 3.41
CA LEU A 67 2.24 -7.12 2.66
C LEU A 67 3.27 -6.19 2.01
N LEU A 68 3.12 -5.94 0.73
CA LEU A 68 3.66 -4.77 0.05
C LEU A 68 2.58 -3.70 0.11
N LEU A 69 2.83 -2.65 0.89
CA LEU A 69 1.89 -1.56 1.08
C LEU A 69 2.06 -0.50 -0.01
N ASP A 70 1.15 -0.45 -0.98
CA ASP A 70 1.11 0.65 -1.95
C ASP A 70 0.13 1.72 -1.49
N VAL A 71 0.68 2.90 -1.16
CA VAL A 71 -0.12 4.03 -0.66
C VAL A 71 -0.79 4.81 -1.79
N ASN A 72 -0.28 4.74 -3.03
CA ASN A 72 -0.95 5.30 -4.19
C ASN A 72 -2.22 4.49 -4.52
N ASN A 73 -2.14 3.15 -4.46
CA ASN A 73 -3.30 2.27 -4.70
C ASN A 73 -4.41 2.49 -3.67
N ILE A 74 -4.05 2.75 -2.41
CA ILE A 74 -5.04 3.15 -1.39
C ILE A 74 -5.73 4.45 -1.79
N TYR A 75 -4.96 5.46 -2.24
CA TYR A 75 -5.52 6.75 -2.67
C TYR A 75 -6.43 6.57 -3.89
N VAL A 76 -5.96 5.89 -4.93
CA VAL A 76 -6.72 5.59 -6.16
C VAL A 76 -8.05 4.89 -5.83
N ASN A 77 -7.99 3.82 -5.06
CA ASN A 77 -9.17 3.05 -4.69
C ASN A 77 -10.12 3.86 -3.78
N SER A 78 -9.60 4.71 -2.89
CA SER A 78 -10.43 5.54 -2.01
C SER A 78 -11.30 6.52 -2.80
N VAL A 79 -10.78 7.08 -3.87
CA VAL A 79 -11.54 7.95 -4.79
C VAL A 79 -12.50 7.14 -5.64
N ASN A 80 -12.01 6.07 -6.30
CA ASN A 80 -12.80 5.28 -7.24
C ASN A 80 -13.94 4.51 -6.56
N HIS A 81 -13.79 4.14 -5.29
CA HIS A 81 -14.77 3.33 -4.54
C HIS A 81 -15.36 4.05 -3.32
N LEU A 82 -15.06 5.36 -3.15
CA LEU A 82 -15.69 6.25 -2.18
C LEU A 82 -15.55 5.77 -0.73
N TYR A 83 -14.33 5.44 -0.30
CA TYR A 83 -14.02 5.13 1.09
C TYR A 83 -12.92 6.04 1.68
N GLU A 84 -12.80 6.07 2.98
CA GLU A 84 -11.75 6.85 3.68
C GLU A 84 -10.42 6.09 3.67
N ALA A 85 -9.41 6.66 2.99
CA ALA A 85 -8.08 6.06 2.85
C ALA A 85 -7.42 5.73 4.20
N GLY A 86 -7.56 6.62 5.19
CA GLY A 86 -7.01 6.42 6.53
C GLY A 86 -7.67 5.27 7.31
N ASP A 87 -8.97 5.03 7.11
CA ASP A 87 -9.67 3.91 7.74
C ASP A 87 -9.22 2.58 7.12
N PHE A 88 -9.11 2.54 5.79
CA PHE A 88 -8.56 1.40 5.09
C PHE A 88 -7.14 1.08 5.58
N LEU A 89 -6.26 2.08 5.61
CA LEU A 89 -4.88 1.94 6.07
C LEU A 89 -4.81 1.32 7.47
N ARG A 90 -5.57 1.87 8.43
CA ARG A 90 -5.58 1.37 9.81
C ARG A 90 -6.13 -0.05 9.96
N GLY A 91 -6.91 -0.53 9.01
CA GLY A 91 -7.43 -1.89 8.98
C GLY A 91 -6.44 -2.94 8.48
N LEU A 92 -5.30 -2.52 7.92
CA LEU A 92 -4.27 -3.44 7.42
C LEU A 92 -3.38 -3.98 8.56
N PRO A 93 -2.82 -5.19 8.42
CA PRO A 93 -1.97 -5.81 9.43
C PRO A 93 -0.54 -5.26 9.37
N GLY A 94 -0.27 -4.15 10.04
CA GLY A 94 1.00 -3.43 9.99
C GLY A 94 2.24 -4.29 10.26
N GLN A 95 2.11 -5.33 11.08
CA GLN A 95 3.20 -6.28 11.37
C GLN A 95 3.60 -7.16 10.17
N ARG A 96 2.78 -7.17 9.11
CA ARG A 96 3.07 -7.90 7.86
C ARG A 96 3.68 -7.02 6.77
N ILE A 97 3.80 -5.70 6.99
CA ILE A 97 4.38 -4.79 5.99
C ILE A 97 5.88 -5.10 5.84
N ALA A 98 6.26 -5.62 4.67
CA ALA A 98 7.67 -5.84 4.34
C ALA A 98 8.32 -4.56 3.80
N TYR A 99 7.63 -3.86 2.93
CA TYR A 99 8.02 -2.56 2.35
C TYR A 99 6.80 -1.91 1.69
N GLY A 100 6.93 -0.66 1.27
CA GLY A 100 5.85 0.05 0.60
C GLY A 100 6.25 0.60 -0.76
N HIS A 101 5.23 0.88 -1.58
CA HIS A 101 5.33 1.67 -2.80
C HIS A 101 4.66 3.02 -2.62
N ILE A 102 5.17 4.01 -3.34
CA ILE A 102 4.57 5.32 -3.54
C ILE A 102 4.73 5.73 -4.99
N ALA A 103 3.66 6.20 -5.61
CA ALA A 103 3.61 6.56 -7.01
C ALA A 103 2.70 7.78 -7.25
N GLY A 104 2.72 8.31 -8.46
CA GLY A 104 1.71 9.24 -8.94
C GLY A 104 0.77 8.56 -9.94
N HIS A 105 -0.39 9.16 -10.17
CA HIS A 105 -1.47 8.61 -10.98
C HIS A 105 -2.01 9.65 -11.96
N TYR A 106 -2.98 9.26 -12.79
CA TYR A 106 -3.67 10.14 -13.74
C TYR A 106 -5.13 10.34 -13.32
N ASN A 107 -5.55 11.61 -13.23
CA ASN A 107 -6.94 11.96 -12.97
C ASN A 107 -7.70 12.00 -14.29
N GLU A 108 -8.53 10.99 -14.58
CA GLU A 108 -9.40 10.94 -15.76
C GLU A 108 -10.63 11.84 -15.56
N ALA A 109 -11.22 11.82 -14.34
CA ALA A 109 -12.36 12.62 -13.93
C ALA A 109 -12.27 12.97 -12.43
N GLU A 110 -13.22 13.74 -11.90
CA GLU A 110 -13.29 14.08 -10.48
C GLU A 110 -13.48 12.82 -9.57
N ASP A 111 -14.13 11.80 -10.10
CA ASP A 111 -14.48 10.55 -9.44
C ASP A 111 -13.82 9.31 -10.08
N LEU A 112 -12.84 9.53 -10.95
CA LEU A 112 -12.11 8.45 -11.62
C LEU A 112 -10.62 8.77 -11.74
N ILE A 113 -9.84 7.96 -11.07
CA ILE A 113 -8.37 7.99 -11.12
C ILE A 113 -7.86 6.71 -11.76
N VAL A 114 -6.90 6.86 -12.68
CA VAL A 114 -6.22 5.74 -13.34
C VAL A 114 -4.82 5.59 -12.74
N ASP A 115 -4.54 4.42 -12.24
CA ASP A 115 -3.26 4.05 -11.66
C ASP A 115 -2.23 3.83 -12.77
N THR A 116 -1.43 4.86 -13.04
CA THR A 116 -0.49 4.87 -14.18
C THR A 116 0.96 4.89 -13.78
N HIS A 117 1.27 5.26 -12.54
CA HIS A 117 2.63 5.52 -12.07
C HIS A 117 3.43 6.47 -13.00
N GLY A 118 2.72 7.36 -13.69
CA GLY A 118 3.29 8.21 -14.75
C GLY A 118 3.36 9.70 -14.40
N ALA A 119 3.04 10.09 -13.18
CA ALA A 119 3.03 11.46 -12.70
C ALA A 119 3.81 11.62 -11.39
N ASN A 120 4.04 12.87 -10.97
CA ASN A 120 4.60 13.17 -9.66
C ASN A 120 3.62 12.78 -8.55
N VAL A 121 4.16 12.39 -7.41
CA VAL A 121 3.37 12.06 -6.23
C VAL A 121 2.64 13.29 -5.71
N ILE A 122 1.33 13.20 -5.59
CA ILE A 122 0.48 14.31 -5.13
C ILE A 122 0.45 14.41 -3.60
N PRO A 123 0.09 15.59 -3.03
CA PRO A 123 0.02 15.77 -1.57
C PRO A 123 -0.82 14.71 -0.84
N GLY A 124 -1.99 14.34 -1.37
CA GLY A 124 -2.86 13.34 -0.74
C GLY A 124 -2.21 11.96 -0.58
N VAL A 125 -1.37 11.54 -1.53
CA VAL A 125 -0.63 10.27 -1.43
C VAL A 125 0.52 10.40 -0.40
N TRP A 126 1.20 11.55 -0.36
CA TRP A 126 2.19 11.83 0.68
C TRP A 126 1.59 11.81 2.09
N GLU A 127 0.37 12.30 2.26
CA GLU A 127 -0.36 12.26 3.53
C GLU A 127 -0.66 10.82 3.97
N ILE A 128 -1.01 9.92 3.04
CA ILE A 128 -1.21 8.51 3.37
C ILE A 128 0.10 7.85 3.80
N LEU A 129 1.22 8.15 3.13
CA LEU A 129 2.53 7.64 3.55
C LEU A 129 2.93 8.15 4.95
N ASP A 130 2.67 9.44 5.24
CA ASP A 130 2.93 10.02 6.57
C ASP A 130 2.08 9.32 7.65
N GLN A 131 0.79 9.07 7.38
CA GLN A 131 -0.11 8.31 8.27
C GLN A 131 0.32 6.85 8.41
N ALA A 132 0.85 6.21 7.35
CA ALA A 132 1.36 4.86 7.42
C ALA A 132 2.55 4.74 8.38
N PHE A 133 3.49 5.68 8.31
CA PHE A 133 4.61 5.72 9.25
C PHE A 133 4.18 6.07 10.68
N GLU A 134 3.17 6.92 10.85
CA GLU A 134 2.57 7.19 12.16
C GLU A 134 1.94 5.94 12.79
N THR A 135 1.23 5.17 11.98
CA THR A 135 0.45 4.02 12.45
C THR A 135 1.30 2.77 12.67
N PHE A 136 2.23 2.50 11.76
CA PHE A 136 2.95 1.22 11.69
C PHE A 136 4.44 1.33 11.99
N GLY A 137 4.97 2.55 12.15
CA GLY A 137 6.41 2.80 12.21
C GLY A 137 7.04 2.87 10.81
N VAL A 138 8.36 3.05 10.80
CA VAL A 138 9.11 3.26 9.56
C VAL A 138 9.45 1.91 8.90
N PHE A 139 9.18 1.80 7.62
CA PHE A 139 9.53 0.66 6.75
C PHE A 139 10.20 1.18 5.46
N PRO A 140 10.90 0.31 4.69
CA PRO A 140 11.46 0.67 3.39
C PRO A 140 10.36 1.08 2.39
N VAL A 141 10.63 2.08 1.55
CA VAL A 141 9.68 2.55 0.53
C VAL A 141 10.40 2.70 -0.80
N LEU A 142 9.78 2.21 -1.87
CA LEU A 142 10.18 2.40 -3.25
C LEU A 142 9.30 3.48 -3.90
N LEU A 143 9.94 4.46 -4.54
CA LEU A 143 9.27 5.36 -5.48
C LEU A 143 9.09 4.61 -6.80
N GLU A 144 7.86 4.41 -7.24
CA GLU A 144 7.55 3.74 -8.48
C GLU A 144 7.19 4.75 -9.59
N ARG A 145 7.80 4.58 -10.75
CA ARG A 145 7.57 5.43 -11.91
C ARG A 145 7.74 4.61 -13.19
N ASP A 146 6.62 4.26 -13.84
CA ASP A 146 6.58 3.37 -15.00
C ASP A 146 6.54 4.13 -16.32
N PHE A 147 5.96 5.32 -16.33
CA PHE A 147 5.80 6.15 -17.52
C PHE A 147 6.30 7.57 -17.28
N ASN A 148 6.49 8.32 -18.37
CA ASN A 148 6.88 9.73 -18.31
C ASN A 148 8.07 9.97 -17.38
N LEU A 149 9.11 9.12 -17.51
CA LEU A 149 10.29 9.20 -16.66
C LEU A 149 10.90 10.61 -16.72
N PRO A 150 10.88 11.39 -15.63
CA PRO A 150 11.48 12.71 -15.61
C PRO A 150 13.01 12.61 -15.50
N PRO A 151 13.74 13.73 -15.58
CA PRO A 151 15.16 13.77 -15.24
C PRO A 151 15.42 13.18 -13.84
N LEU A 152 16.57 12.52 -13.69
CA LEU A 152 16.93 11.81 -12.45
C LEU A 152 16.90 12.69 -11.19
N ASP A 153 17.28 13.95 -11.30
CA ASP A 153 17.26 14.92 -10.20
C ASP A 153 15.85 15.20 -9.67
N GLU A 154 14.83 15.14 -10.52
CA GLU A 154 13.44 15.25 -10.09
C GLU A 154 13.02 14.00 -9.30
N LEU A 155 13.35 12.78 -9.77
CA LEU A 155 13.09 11.54 -9.01
C LEU A 155 13.83 11.54 -7.67
N LEU A 156 15.09 11.98 -7.63
CA LEU A 156 15.87 12.06 -6.40
C LEU A 156 15.28 13.09 -5.41
N THR A 157 14.54 14.07 -5.87
CA THR A 157 13.80 15.01 -5.01
C THR A 157 12.68 14.28 -4.27
N GLU A 158 11.87 13.47 -4.95
CA GLU A 158 10.82 12.63 -4.34
C GLU A 158 11.42 11.57 -3.39
N VAL A 159 12.50 10.92 -3.78
CA VAL A 159 13.23 9.98 -2.89
C VAL A 159 13.75 10.68 -1.63
N SER A 160 14.22 11.93 -1.77
CA SER A 160 14.67 12.72 -0.61
C SER A 160 13.52 13.07 0.33
N GLN A 161 12.32 13.28 -0.20
CA GLN A 161 11.11 13.50 0.59
C GLN A 161 10.69 12.24 1.37
N ILE A 162 10.76 11.05 0.74
CA ILE A 162 10.57 9.78 1.45
C ILE A 162 11.55 9.68 2.63
N SER A 163 12.84 9.92 2.37
CA SER A 163 13.88 9.85 3.40
C SER A 163 13.66 10.85 4.55
N ALA A 164 13.13 12.04 4.23
CA ALA A 164 12.81 13.05 5.24
C ALA A 164 11.63 12.60 6.13
N LEU A 165 10.59 11.98 5.56
CA LEU A 165 9.48 11.42 6.32
C LEU A 165 9.94 10.25 7.20
N GLN A 166 10.73 9.33 6.66
CA GLN A 166 11.31 8.21 7.43
C GLN A 166 12.12 8.72 8.62
N LYS A 167 12.96 9.76 8.41
CA LYS A 167 13.75 10.37 9.48
C LYS A 167 12.84 11.00 10.54
N LYS A 168 11.83 11.78 10.14
CA LYS A 168 10.85 12.42 11.05
C LYS A 168 10.26 11.39 12.02
N TRP A 169 9.81 10.26 11.51
CA TRP A 169 9.14 9.24 12.32
C TRP A 169 10.11 8.36 13.11
N ALA A 170 11.30 8.07 12.57
CA ALA A 170 12.35 7.39 13.32
C ALA A 170 12.88 8.20 14.50
N ASP A 171 13.01 9.52 14.35
CA ASP A 171 13.45 10.42 15.44
C ASP A 171 12.35 10.53 16.50
N ARG A 172 11.06 10.64 16.11
CA ARG A 172 9.92 10.67 17.02
C ARG A 172 9.79 9.39 17.86
N ALA A 173 10.03 8.23 17.26
CA ALA A 173 10.01 6.95 17.97
C ALA A 173 11.14 6.79 19.00
N ARG A 174 12.20 7.60 18.91
CA ARG A 174 13.32 7.60 19.86
C ARG A 174 13.14 8.59 21.00
N GLU A 175 12.21 9.54 20.91
CA GLU A 175 11.92 10.47 22.00
C GLU A 175 11.24 9.71 23.14
N PRO A 176 11.81 9.68 24.36
CA PRO A 176 11.19 9.01 25.50
C PRO A 176 9.87 9.71 25.84
N ASP A 177 8.82 8.92 26.05
CA ASP A 177 7.50 9.38 26.44
C ASP A 177 7.60 10.36 27.63
N SER A 178 7.35 11.63 27.38
CA SER A 178 7.45 12.70 28.39
C SER A 178 6.40 12.61 29.50
N CYS A 179 5.59 11.54 29.49
CA CYS A 179 4.48 11.33 30.42
C CYS A 179 4.89 10.78 31.79
N ASP A 180 6.13 10.32 31.98
CA ASP A 180 6.56 9.69 33.24
C ASP A 180 7.22 10.66 34.25
N ARG A 181 7.19 11.98 34.01
CA ARG A 181 7.81 12.98 34.88
C ARG A 181 6.84 13.70 35.84
N LYS A 182 5.69 13.15 36.18
CA LYS A 182 4.80 13.69 37.21
C LYS A 182 4.28 12.62 38.15
N ARG A 183 5.16 11.97 38.94
CA ARG A 183 4.77 11.48 40.26
C ARG A 183 5.42 12.40 41.29
N PRO A 184 4.66 13.24 41.99
CA PRO A 184 5.19 13.90 43.19
C PRO A 184 5.35 12.86 44.30
N ALA A 185 6.40 13.03 45.08
CA ALA A 185 6.73 12.24 46.26
C ALA A 185 5.69 12.41 47.37
#